data_35f3acbd7073a3ee05d8c1e7ceae155b
#
_entry.id   35f3acbd7073a3ee05d8c1e7ceae155b
#
_cell.length_a   1.000
_cell.length_b   1.000
_cell.length_c   1.000
_cell.angle_alpha   90.00
_cell.angle_beta   90.00
_cell.angle_gamma   90.00
#
_symmetry.space_group_name_H-M   'P 1'
#
loop_
_entity.id
_entity.type
_entity.pdbx_description
1 polymer ?
#
loop_
_entity_poly.entity_id
_entity_poly.type
_entity_poly.pdbx_seq_one_letter_code
_entity_poly.pdbx_strand_id
1 'polypeptide(L)'
;MINQAAKRILKALSFDGVEVDAFRHMADLKRLDPMKIFYKKIDEKIYNGSHAVPVRIFFPNEKSFQESNDKTSDSRDKKLLLFVHGGGWVTESIDNYERICARLADATGQYVAAVEYRLAPEDKFPSGLEDCYVVAKALYTGKFVLNVKPENITLI
;
A
#
# COMPACT_ATOMS: atom_id res chain seq x y z
N MET A 1 -13.25 4.74 -30.18
CA MET A 1 -13.79 3.36 -30.24
C MET A 1 -12.68 2.39 -29.87
N ILE A 2 -12.87 1.56 -28.85
CA ILE A 2 -11.86 0.57 -28.44
C ILE A 2 -11.85 -0.54 -29.51
N ASN A 3 -10.67 -0.83 -30.05
CA ASN A 3 -10.43 -1.87 -31.06
C ASN A 3 -10.92 -3.25 -30.55
N GLN A 4 -11.43 -4.09 -31.45
CA GLN A 4 -11.91 -5.44 -31.12
C GLN A 4 -10.82 -6.33 -30.48
N ALA A 5 -9.55 -6.15 -30.87
CA ALA A 5 -8.42 -6.84 -30.24
C ALA A 5 -8.25 -6.42 -28.77
N ALA A 6 -8.36 -5.13 -28.48
CA ALA A 6 -8.33 -4.63 -27.10
C ALA A 6 -9.51 -5.15 -26.26
N LYS A 7 -10.72 -5.27 -26.86
CA LYS A 7 -11.87 -5.89 -26.17
C LYS A 7 -11.65 -7.37 -25.86
N ARG A 8 -10.97 -8.12 -26.74
CA ARG A 8 -10.63 -9.53 -26.50
C ARG A 8 -9.59 -9.67 -25.40
N ILE A 9 -8.58 -8.80 -25.39
CA ILE A 9 -7.57 -8.77 -24.31
C ILE A 9 -8.22 -8.40 -22.97
N LEU A 10 -9.08 -7.37 -22.94
CA LEU A 10 -9.83 -6.99 -21.75
C LEU A 10 -10.76 -8.11 -21.27
N LYS A 11 -11.40 -8.84 -22.18
CA LYS A 11 -12.24 -9.99 -21.83
C LYS A 11 -11.41 -11.17 -21.31
N ALA A 12 -10.21 -11.40 -21.85
CA ALA A 12 -9.28 -12.42 -21.35
C ALA A 12 -8.67 -12.05 -19.97
N LEU A 13 -8.64 -10.76 -19.65
CA LEU A 13 -8.20 -10.24 -18.34
C LEU A 13 -9.38 -10.03 -17.37
N SER A 14 -10.63 -10.18 -17.81
CA SER A 14 -11.80 -10.17 -16.94
C SER A 14 -12.01 -11.57 -16.38
N PHE A 15 -11.60 -11.75 -15.12
CA PHE A 15 -11.80 -13.00 -14.39
C PHE A 15 -13.27 -13.13 -13.96
N ASP A 16 -13.85 -14.31 -14.09
CA ASP A 16 -15.05 -14.67 -13.36
C ASP A 16 -14.71 -14.81 -11.86
N GLY A 17 -15.65 -14.53 -10.97
CA GLY A 17 -15.38 -14.44 -9.53
C GLY A 17 -14.64 -15.66 -8.94
N VAL A 18 -14.89 -16.87 -9.45
CA VAL A 18 -14.20 -18.10 -9.03
C VAL A 18 -12.71 -18.09 -9.38
N GLU A 19 -12.33 -17.52 -10.54
CA GLU A 19 -10.92 -17.39 -10.93
C GLU A 19 -10.18 -16.35 -10.10
N VAL A 20 -10.86 -15.27 -9.72
CA VAL A 20 -10.29 -14.22 -8.85
C VAL A 20 -9.94 -14.80 -7.47
N ASP A 21 -10.83 -15.59 -6.88
CA ASP A 21 -10.60 -16.23 -5.58
C ASP A 21 -9.45 -17.24 -5.64
N ALA A 22 -9.34 -18.01 -6.73
CA ALA A 22 -8.22 -18.94 -6.94
C ALA A 22 -6.89 -18.17 -7.04
N PHE A 23 -6.85 -17.06 -7.78
CA PHE A 23 -5.66 -16.22 -7.90
C PHE A 23 -5.26 -15.58 -6.56
N ARG A 24 -6.23 -15.07 -5.79
CA ARG A 24 -6.00 -14.54 -4.45
C ARG A 24 -5.47 -15.61 -3.52
N HIS A 25 -6.02 -16.83 -3.56
CA HIS A 25 -5.53 -17.97 -2.76
C HIS A 25 -4.09 -18.36 -3.11
N MET A 26 -3.72 -18.33 -4.39
CA MET A 26 -2.34 -18.57 -4.82
C MET A 26 -1.39 -17.46 -4.37
N ALA A 27 -1.84 -16.20 -4.37
CA ALA A 27 -1.08 -15.07 -3.84
C ALA A 27 -0.85 -15.22 -2.32
N ASP A 28 -1.85 -15.69 -1.59
CA ASP A 28 -1.79 -15.93 -0.15
C ASP A 28 -0.76 -17.02 0.24
N LEU A 29 -0.55 -18.02 -0.61
CA LEU A 29 0.49 -19.04 -0.39
C LEU A 29 1.92 -18.45 -0.41
N LYS A 30 2.14 -17.31 -1.04
CA LYS A 30 3.42 -16.59 -1.03
C LYS A 30 3.69 -15.85 0.29
N ARG A 31 2.73 -15.82 1.22
CA ARG A 31 2.82 -15.14 2.53
C ARG A 31 3.78 -15.79 3.52
N LEU A 32 4.32 -16.97 3.23
CA LEU A 32 5.23 -17.67 4.11
C LEU A 32 6.63 -17.04 4.08
N ASP A 33 6.74 -15.84 4.66
CA ASP A 33 8.01 -15.20 4.91
C ASP A 33 8.36 -15.29 6.40
N PRO A 34 9.31 -16.16 6.80
CA PRO A 34 9.70 -16.32 8.21
C PRO A 34 10.38 -15.05 8.78
N MET A 35 10.88 -14.16 7.91
CA MET A 35 11.50 -12.90 8.32
C MET A 35 10.49 -11.80 8.67
N LYS A 36 9.21 -12.03 8.40
CA LYS A 36 8.12 -11.08 8.60
C LYS A 36 8.05 -10.49 10.02
N ILE A 37 8.38 -11.29 11.04
CA ILE A 37 8.38 -10.88 12.43
C ILE A 37 9.49 -9.86 12.77
N PHE A 38 10.51 -9.76 11.94
CA PHE A 38 11.63 -8.83 12.14
C PHE A 38 11.46 -7.49 11.44
N TYR A 39 10.42 -7.32 10.62
CA TYR A 39 10.19 -6.06 9.93
C TYR A 39 9.74 -4.98 10.91
N LYS A 40 10.40 -3.85 10.85
CA LYS A 40 10.04 -2.65 11.63
C LYS A 40 8.87 -1.99 10.95
N LYS A 41 7.68 -2.18 11.49
CA LYS A 41 6.44 -1.70 10.87
C LYS A 41 5.39 -1.33 11.91
N ILE A 42 4.51 -0.41 11.52
CA ILE A 42 3.27 -0.08 12.24
C ILE A 42 2.10 -0.09 11.25
N ASP A 43 0.93 -0.40 11.74
CA ASP A 43 -0.32 -0.31 10.97
C ASP A 43 -1.10 0.92 11.43
N GLU A 44 -1.58 1.70 10.47
CA GLU A 44 -2.37 2.92 10.63
C GLU A 44 -3.67 2.80 9.84
N LYS A 45 -4.66 3.63 10.13
CA LYS A 45 -5.94 3.69 9.41
C LYS A 45 -6.26 5.12 9.02
N ILE A 46 -6.51 5.32 7.72
CA ILE A 46 -7.00 6.60 7.19
C ILE A 46 -8.46 6.41 6.77
N TYR A 47 -9.31 7.34 7.14
CA TYR A 47 -10.74 7.19 6.87
C TYR A 47 -11.15 7.86 5.57
N ASN A 48 -11.83 7.07 4.71
CA ASN A 48 -12.52 7.53 3.51
C ASN A 48 -14.03 7.43 3.77
N GLY A 49 -14.63 8.49 4.27
CA GLY A 49 -15.99 8.45 4.81
C GLY A 49 -16.08 7.50 6.02
N SER A 50 -16.93 6.48 5.94
CA SER A 50 -17.06 5.42 6.95
C SER A 50 -16.06 4.27 6.76
N HIS A 51 -15.39 4.19 5.61
CA HIS A 51 -14.42 3.14 5.31
C HIS A 51 -13.05 3.48 5.89
N ALA A 52 -12.46 2.53 6.60
CA ALA A 52 -11.10 2.64 7.13
C ALA A 52 -10.13 1.99 6.17
N VAL A 53 -9.28 2.79 5.52
CA VAL A 53 -8.22 2.34 4.61
C VAL A 53 -7.00 1.98 5.45
N PRO A 54 -6.58 0.69 5.51
CA PRO A 54 -5.37 0.32 6.22
C PRO A 54 -4.13 0.81 5.48
N VAL A 55 -3.16 1.28 6.24
CA VAL A 55 -1.84 1.69 5.72
C VAL A 55 -0.77 1.07 6.60
N ARG A 56 0.17 0.35 6.00
CA ARG A 56 1.30 -0.22 6.71
C ARG A 56 2.56 0.57 6.43
N ILE A 57 3.21 1.04 7.50
CA ILE A 57 4.42 1.85 7.41
C ILE A 57 5.61 0.98 7.79
N PHE A 58 6.59 0.90 6.90
CA PHE A 58 7.86 0.21 7.12
C PHE A 58 8.96 1.22 7.38
N PHE A 59 9.80 0.90 8.35
CA PHE A 59 10.91 1.75 8.78
C PHE A 59 12.24 1.15 8.34
N PRO A 60 13.20 1.98 7.89
CA PRO A 60 14.48 1.50 7.35
C PRO A 60 15.39 0.86 8.40
N ASN A 61 15.21 1.21 9.69
CA ASN A 61 16.05 0.70 10.77
C ASN A 61 15.37 0.83 12.13
N GLU A 62 15.97 0.23 13.16
CA GLU A 62 15.45 0.23 14.53
C GLU A 62 15.34 1.64 15.11
N LYS A 63 16.33 2.50 14.85
CA LYS A 63 16.33 3.88 15.34
C LYS A 63 15.12 4.65 14.84
N SER A 64 14.86 4.59 13.52
CA SER A 64 13.70 5.25 12.91
C SER A 64 12.37 4.70 13.43
N PHE A 65 12.31 3.40 13.72
CA PHE A 65 11.13 2.77 14.31
C PHE A 65 10.90 3.23 15.74
N GLN A 66 11.93 3.33 16.57
CA GLN A 66 11.83 3.83 17.94
C GLN A 66 11.48 5.32 17.98
N GLU A 67 12.09 6.12 17.09
CA GLU A 67 11.77 7.54 16.94
C GLU A 67 10.30 7.77 16.56
N SER A 68 9.68 6.87 15.79
CA SER A 68 8.28 6.99 15.41
C SER A 68 7.30 6.83 16.58
N ASN A 69 7.71 6.16 17.64
CA ASN A 69 6.95 6.01 18.89
C ASN A 69 7.08 7.24 19.81
N ASP A 70 8.06 8.09 19.57
CA ASP A 70 8.24 9.34 20.29
C ASP A 70 7.50 10.48 19.60
N LYS A 71 6.41 10.94 20.20
CA LYS A 71 5.58 12.05 19.68
C LYS A 71 6.34 13.38 19.56
N THR A 72 7.52 13.48 20.13
CA THR A 72 8.39 14.66 20.04
C THR A 72 9.37 14.56 18.87
N SER A 73 9.49 13.39 18.26
CA SER A 73 10.38 13.16 17.12
C SER A 73 9.89 13.87 15.87
N ASP A 74 10.75 14.68 15.26
CA ASP A 74 10.44 15.39 14.03
C ASP A 74 10.76 14.50 12.81
N SER A 75 9.71 14.09 12.10
CA SER A 75 9.83 13.32 10.87
C SER A 75 9.82 14.18 9.58
N ARG A 76 9.80 15.51 9.71
CA ARG A 76 9.58 16.44 8.58
C ARG A 76 10.63 16.33 7.48
N ASP A 77 11.89 16.09 7.84
CA ASP A 77 13.00 15.97 6.88
C ASP A 77 13.24 14.52 6.41
N LYS A 78 12.49 13.57 6.93
CA LYS A 78 12.53 12.17 6.45
C LYS A 78 11.89 12.07 5.06
N LYS A 79 12.35 11.10 4.28
CA LYS A 79 11.78 10.78 2.96
C LYS A 79 10.82 9.60 3.08
N LEU A 80 9.75 9.63 2.31
CA LEU A 80 8.71 8.61 2.32
C LEU A 80 8.34 8.18 0.91
N LEU A 81 8.26 6.88 0.70
CA LEU A 81 7.69 6.26 -0.49
C LEU A 81 6.23 5.88 -0.18
N LEU A 82 5.29 6.47 -0.89
CA LEU A 82 3.89 6.03 -0.87
C LEU A 82 3.74 4.91 -1.88
N PHE A 83 3.58 3.68 -1.37
CA PHE A 83 3.52 2.47 -2.18
C PHE A 83 2.08 2.04 -2.43
N VAL A 84 1.71 1.92 -3.71
CA VAL A 84 0.42 1.39 -4.16
C VAL A 84 0.69 0.09 -4.91
N HIS A 85 0.29 -1.05 -4.32
CA HIS A 85 0.60 -2.36 -4.87
C HIS A 85 -0.06 -2.62 -6.23
N GLY A 86 0.55 -3.49 -7.05
CA GLY A 86 -0.02 -3.98 -8.30
C GLY A 86 -1.16 -4.97 -8.08
N GLY A 87 -1.61 -5.63 -9.17
CA GLY A 87 -2.66 -6.64 -9.12
C GLY A 87 -3.92 -6.27 -9.91
N GLY A 88 -3.84 -5.23 -10.77
CA GLY A 88 -4.93 -4.84 -11.67
C GLY A 88 -6.21 -4.38 -10.97
N TRP A 89 -6.11 -3.89 -9.75
CA TRP A 89 -7.23 -3.47 -8.89
C TRP A 89 -8.17 -4.62 -8.46
N VAL A 90 -7.73 -5.86 -8.64
CA VAL A 90 -8.53 -7.08 -8.42
C VAL A 90 -7.85 -8.03 -7.45
N THR A 91 -6.51 -8.08 -7.47
CA THR A 91 -5.74 -9.05 -6.69
C THR A 91 -4.66 -8.35 -5.86
N GLU A 92 -3.96 -9.15 -5.06
CA GLU A 92 -2.85 -8.74 -4.20
C GLU A 92 -3.29 -7.98 -2.93
N SER A 93 -2.34 -7.74 -2.07
CA SER A 93 -2.53 -7.05 -0.79
C SER A 93 -1.19 -6.53 -0.26
N ILE A 94 -1.20 -5.69 0.76
CA ILE A 94 0.02 -5.27 1.47
C ILE A 94 0.81 -6.49 1.96
N ASP A 95 0.12 -7.53 2.43
CA ASP A 95 0.77 -8.73 2.97
C ASP A 95 1.63 -9.45 1.93
N ASN A 96 1.23 -9.42 0.65
CA ASN A 96 1.98 -10.03 -0.45
C ASN A 96 3.22 -9.19 -0.82
N TYR A 97 3.17 -7.89 -0.58
CA TYR A 97 4.26 -6.95 -0.85
C TYR A 97 5.10 -6.62 0.38
N GLU A 98 4.79 -7.16 1.55
CA GLU A 98 5.44 -6.82 2.81
C GLU A 98 6.97 -6.94 2.76
N ARG A 99 7.47 -8.05 2.20
CA ARG A 99 8.92 -8.25 2.02
C ARG A 99 9.55 -7.23 1.08
N ILE A 100 8.85 -6.83 0.03
CA ILE A 100 9.32 -5.84 -0.94
C ILE A 100 9.38 -4.47 -0.26
N CYS A 101 8.32 -4.07 0.44
CA CYS A 101 8.25 -2.79 1.15
C CYS A 101 9.32 -2.69 2.24
N ALA A 102 9.51 -3.76 3.04
CA ALA A 102 10.55 -3.80 4.06
C ALA A 102 11.95 -3.66 3.46
N ARG A 103 12.24 -4.36 2.37
CA ARG A 103 13.53 -4.25 1.65
C ARG A 103 13.74 -2.89 1.00
N LEU A 104 12.68 -2.29 0.46
CA LEU A 104 12.74 -0.93 -0.07
C LEU A 104 13.09 0.07 1.04
N ALA A 105 12.45 -0.04 2.20
CA ALA A 105 12.76 0.82 3.34
C ALA A 105 14.24 0.69 3.75
N ASP A 106 14.71 -0.53 3.93
CA ASP A 106 16.10 -0.84 4.29
C ASP A 106 17.10 -0.32 3.24
N ALA A 107 16.89 -0.68 1.97
CA ALA A 107 17.80 -0.36 0.88
C ALA A 107 17.88 1.15 0.56
N THR A 108 16.77 1.88 0.73
CA THR A 108 16.70 3.32 0.39
C THR A 108 16.94 4.23 1.60
N GLY A 109 16.84 3.70 2.82
CA GLY A 109 16.86 4.49 4.05
C GLY A 109 15.62 5.39 4.21
N GLN A 110 14.54 5.12 3.46
CA GLN A 110 13.30 5.90 3.47
C GLN A 110 12.18 5.13 4.16
N TYR A 111 11.17 5.84 4.66
CA TYR A 111 9.93 5.22 5.09
C TYR A 111 9.16 4.71 3.86
N VAL A 112 8.42 3.60 4.02
CA VAL A 112 7.51 3.10 2.97
C VAL A 112 6.13 2.97 3.58
N ALA A 113 5.17 3.75 3.08
CA ALA A 113 3.76 3.66 3.46
C ALA A 113 3.00 2.92 2.37
N ALA A 114 2.59 1.68 2.64
CA ALA A 114 1.86 0.83 1.72
C ALA A 114 0.35 0.91 1.97
N VAL A 115 -0.43 1.11 0.91
CA VAL A 115 -1.89 1.30 0.99
C VAL A 115 -2.61 0.00 0.70
N GLU A 116 -3.49 -0.44 1.61
CA GLU A 116 -4.45 -1.54 1.39
C GLU A 116 -5.75 -0.96 0.84
N TYR A 117 -5.80 -0.72 -0.45
CA TYR A 117 -6.96 -0.17 -1.12
C TYR A 117 -7.98 -1.25 -1.47
N ARG A 118 -9.26 -0.88 -1.54
CA ARG A 118 -10.36 -1.79 -1.91
C ARG A 118 -10.21 -2.31 -3.32
N LEU A 119 -10.56 -3.58 -3.50
CA LEU A 119 -10.40 -4.32 -4.75
C LEU A 119 -11.75 -4.66 -5.38
N ALA A 120 -11.79 -4.72 -6.71
CA ALA A 120 -12.87 -5.31 -7.47
C ALA A 120 -12.77 -6.86 -7.38
N PRO A 121 -13.89 -7.59 -7.55
CA PRO A 121 -15.22 -7.11 -7.92
C PRO A 121 -16.06 -6.58 -6.75
N GLU A 122 -15.64 -6.74 -5.50
CA GLU A 122 -16.38 -6.35 -4.30
C GLU A 122 -16.59 -4.84 -4.28
N ASP A 123 -15.51 -4.08 -4.49
CA ASP A 123 -15.52 -2.63 -4.52
C ASP A 123 -15.03 -2.14 -5.88
N LYS A 124 -15.98 -1.86 -6.77
CA LYS A 124 -15.68 -1.42 -8.14
C LYS A 124 -15.09 -0.02 -8.17
N PHE A 125 -14.43 0.31 -9.30
CA PHE A 125 -14.00 1.68 -9.58
C PHE A 125 -15.15 2.68 -9.29
N PRO A 126 -14.88 3.80 -8.58
CA PRO A 126 -13.55 4.34 -8.24
C PRO A 126 -13.02 4.01 -6.83
N SER A 127 -13.62 3.06 -6.09
CA SER A 127 -13.37 2.85 -4.65
C SER A 127 -11.88 2.73 -4.28
N GLY A 128 -11.12 1.87 -4.98
CA GLY A 128 -9.68 1.72 -4.72
C GLY A 128 -8.88 2.99 -5.02
N LEU A 129 -9.25 3.72 -6.08
CA LEU A 129 -8.61 5.01 -6.41
C LEU A 129 -8.87 6.06 -5.34
N GLU A 130 -10.11 6.13 -4.83
CA GLU A 130 -10.49 7.05 -3.75
C GLU A 130 -9.74 6.74 -2.46
N ASP A 131 -9.51 5.45 -2.15
CA ASP A 131 -8.73 5.03 -0.99
C ASP A 131 -7.26 5.47 -1.12
N CYS A 132 -6.64 5.27 -2.27
CA CYS A 132 -5.28 5.75 -2.53
C CYS A 132 -5.21 7.29 -2.44
N TYR A 133 -6.20 7.98 -2.99
CA TYR A 133 -6.26 9.43 -2.96
C TYR A 133 -6.39 9.99 -1.53
N VAL A 134 -7.25 9.40 -0.68
CA VAL A 134 -7.42 9.90 0.69
C VAL A 134 -6.16 9.70 1.53
N VAL A 135 -5.44 8.59 1.33
CA VAL A 135 -4.15 8.36 1.99
C VAL A 135 -3.10 9.36 1.53
N ALA A 136 -2.97 9.57 0.21
CA ALA A 136 -2.08 10.58 -0.35
C ALA A 136 -2.40 11.96 0.21
N LYS A 137 -3.68 12.36 0.21
CA LYS A 137 -4.15 13.63 0.78
C LYS A 137 -3.80 13.78 2.25
N ALA A 138 -3.97 12.73 3.06
CA ALA A 138 -3.61 12.75 4.48
C ALA A 138 -2.12 13.01 4.68
N LEU A 139 -1.26 12.35 3.89
CA LEU A 139 0.18 12.57 3.89
C LEU A 139 0.54 14.01 3.51
N TYR A 140 0.03 14.50 2.39
CA TYR A 140 0.34 15.84 1.89
C TYR A 140 -0.19 16.98 2.77
N THR A 141 -1.22 16.74 3.57
CA THR A 141 -1.83 17.74 4.47
C THR A 141 -1.36 17.61 5.93
N GLY A 142 -0.39 16.74 6.21
CA GLY A 142 0.11 16.51 7.56
C GLY A 142 -0.89 15.87 8.53
N LYS A 143 -1.92 15.19 7.99
CA LYS A 143 -2.93 14.45 8.77
C LYS A 143 -2.62 12.95 8.84
N PHE A 144 -1.35 12.62 8.84
CA PHE A 144 -0.84 11.27 8.93
C PHE A 144 0.04 11.13 10.19
N VAL A 145 0.22 9.91 10.68
CA VAL A 145 1.04 9.67 11.87
C VAL A 145 2.48 10.17 11.71
N LEU A 146 3.00 10.14 10.48
CA LEU A 146 4.29 10.72 10.12
C LEU A 146 4.08 12.10 9.49
N ASN A 147 4.65 13.14 10.11
CA ASN A 147 4.62 14.49 9.57
C ASN A 147 5.80 14.74 8.62
N VAL A 148 5.71 14.19 7.40
CA VAL A 148 6.73 14.33 6.35
C VAL A 148 6.38 15.51 5.45
N LYS A 149 7.37 16.30 5.04
CA LYS A 149 7.16 17.41 4.09
C LYS A 149 6.68 16.87 2.73
N PRO A 150 5.73 17.53 2.05
CA PRO A 150 5.22 17.09 0.75
C PRO A 150 6.30 16.84 -0.31
N GLU A 151 7.34 17.66 -0.36
CA GLU A 151 8.47 17.52 -1.29
C GLU A 151 9.33 16.26 -1.04
N ASN A 152 9.18 15.64 0.12
CA ASN A 152 9.87 14.42 0.51
C ASN A 152 9.03 13.15 0.29
N ILE A 153 7.84 13.27 -0.32
CA ILE A 153 6.94 12.14 -0.60
C ILE A 153 7.05 11.77 -2.08
N THR A 154 7.35 10.51 -2.35
CA THR A 154 7.38 9.95 -3.70
C THR A 154 6.34 8.85 -3.82
N LEU A 155 5.49 8.91 -4.85
CA LEU A 155 4.54 7.85 -5.19
C LEU A 155 5.21 6.79 -6.06
N ILE A 156 5.03 5.50 -5.72
CA ILE A 156 5.56 4.35 -6.46
C ILE A 156 4.53 3.22 -6.55
#